data_dc31a367a14c3b2b7cf1426a9bcdcb58
#
_entry.id   dc31a367a14c3b2b7cf1426a9bcdcb58
#
_cell.length_a   1.000
_cell.length_b   1.000
_cell.length_c   1.000
_cell.angle_alpha   90.00
_cell.angle_beta   90.00
_cell.angle_gamma   90.00
#
_symmetry.space_group_name_H-M   'P 1'
#
loop_
_entity.id
_entity.type
_entity.pdbx_description
1 polymer ?
#
loop_
_entity_poly.entity_id
_entity_poly.type
_entity_poly.pdbx_seq_one_letter_code
_entity_poly.pdbx_strand_id
1 'polypeptide(L)'
;MSPEQEQLLCDALVDLGPVETEQGLHAEGVRKIQEVLHCTLADARTTLRELRVRKRIEETTTPTDKLDQPHFRWVQPQHNEHETGS
;
A
#
# COMPACT_ATOMS: atom_id res chain seq x y z
N MET A 1 4.88 7.15 -14.74
CA MET A 1 5.30 7.48 -13.37
C MET A 1 6.76 7.08 -13.21
N SER A 2 7.55 7.96 -12.65
CA SER A 2 8.98 7.69 -12.47
C SER A 2 9.18 6.72 -11.30
N PRO A 3 10.32 6.02 -11.27
CA PRO A 3 10.60 5.15 -10.13
C PRO A 3 10.62 5.90 -8.80
N GLU A 4 11.09 7.13 -8.79
CA GLU A 4 11.12 7.92 -7.58
C GLU A 4 9.72 8.27 -7.10
N GLN A 5 8.84 8.62 -8.03
CA GLN A 5 7.48 8.93 -7.68
C GLN A 5 6.75 7.69 -7.20
N GLU A 6 7.02 6.58 -7.83
CA GLU A 6 6.43 5.31 -7.41
C GLU A 6 6.86 4.96 -5.99
N GLN A 7 8.13 5.14 -5.68
CA GLN A 7 8.63 4.88 -4.34
C GLN A 7 7.98 5.81 -3.33
N LEU A 8 7.80 7.06 -3.70
CA LEU A 8 7.15 8.02 -2.83
C LEU A 8 5.72 7.59 -2.52
N LEU A 9 5.02 7.11 -3.54
CA LEU A 9 3.66 6.61 -3.35
C LEU A 9 3.63 5.42 -2.40
N CYS A 10 4.53 4.48 -2.61
CA CYS A 10 4.57 3.30 -1.76
C CYS A 10 4.86 3.67 -0.31
N ASP A 11 5.79 4.59 -0.10
CA ASP A 11 6.11 5.05 1.24
C ASP A 11 4.90 5.72 1.88
N ALA A 12 4.17 6.52 1.11
CA ALA A 12 2.98 7.20 1.62
C ALA A 12 1.89 6.21 2.01
N LEU A 13 1.73 5.16 1.22
CA LEU A 13 0.74 4.13 1.53
C LEU A 13 1.09 3.39 2.81
N VAL A 14 2.35 3.03 2.96
CA VAL A 14 2.79 2.36 4.17
C VAL A 14 2.58 3.24 5.39
N ASP A 15 2.76 4.53 5.22
CA ASP A 15 2.63 5.49 6.31
C ASP A 15 1.21 5.66 6.82
N LEU A 16 0.21 5.21 6.05
CA LEU A 16 -1.17 5.32 6.49
C LEU A 16 -1.45 4.53 7.77
N GLY A 17 -0.69 3.47 7.97
CA GLY A 17 -0.84 2.67 9.17
C GLY A 17 -2.01 1.71 9.10
N PRO A 18 -2.32 1.06 10.23
CA PRO A 18 -3.36 0.03 10.23
C PRO A 18 -4.76 0.62 10.24
N VAL A 19 -5.68 -0.06 9.57
CA VAL A 19 -7.09 0.28 9.58
C VAL A 19 -7.89 -0.96 9.91
N GLU A 20 -9.15 -0.77 10.27
CA GLU A 20 -9.95 -1.86 10.81
C GLU A 20 -10.54 -2.77 9.76
N THR A 21 -10.71 -2.30 8.53
CA THR A 21 -11.34 -3.10 7.50
C THR A 21 -10.52 -3.04 6.23
N GLU A 22 -10.66 -4.08 5.42
CA GLU A 22 -9.98 -4.13 4.14
C GLU A 22 -10.50 -3.04 3.21
N GLN A 23 -11.81 -2.83 3.20
CA GLN A 23 -12.38 -1.78 2.37
C GLN A 23 -11.84 -0.42 2.79
N GLY A 24 -11.71 -0.20 4.10
CA GLY A 24 -11.14 1.05 4.59
C GLY A 24 -9.72 1.24 4.14
N LEU A 25 -8.93 0.18 4.13
CA LEU A 25 -7.56 0.26 3.66
C LEU A 25 -7.50 0.66 2.20
N HIS A 26 -8.34 0.04 1.37
CA HIS A 26 -8.38 0.38 -0.05
C HIS A 26 -8.82 1.82 -0.27
N ALA A 27 -9.85 2.26 0.44
CA ALA A 27 -10.34 3.62 0.31
C ALA A 27 -9.28 4.63 0.70
N GLU A 28 -8.56 4.36 1.80
CA GLU A 28 -7.51 5.27 2.22
C GLU A 28 -6.36 5.28 1.25
N GLY A 29 -6.03 4.11 0.68
CA GLY A 29 -4.97 4.04 -0.31
C GLY A 29 -5.29 4.86 -1.54
N VAL A 30 -6.52 4.72 -2.05
CA VAL A 30 -6.94 5.48 -3.21
C VAL A 30 -6.89 6.97 -2.93
N ARG A 31 -7.38 7.37 -1.76
CA ARG A 31 -7.36 8.79 -1.39
C ARG A 31 -5.94 9.33 -1.32
N LYS A 32 -5.04 8.54 -0.72
CA LYS A 32 -3.65 8.99 -0.61
C LYS A 32 -3.01 9.16 -1.99
N ILE A 33 -3.30 8.26 -2.91
CA ILE A 33 -2.78 8.38 -4.27
C ILE A 33 -3.31 9.66 -4.92
N GLN A 34 -4.60 9.95 -4.72
CA GLN A 34 -5.15 11.19 -5.25
C GLN A 34 -4.42 12.40 -4.69
N GLU A 35 -4.10 12.38 -3.40
CA GLU A 35 -3.40 13.49 -2.78
C GLU A 35 -2.00 13.68 -3.36
N VAL A 36 -1.29 12.58 -3.55
CA VAL A 36 0.10 12.66 -4.00
C VAL A 36 0.17 13.01 -5.47
N LEU A 37 -0.68 12.41 -6.30
CA LEU A 37 -0.59 12.58 -7.74
C LEU A 37 -1.55 13.63 -8.29
N HIS A 38 -2.49 14.12 -7.48
CA HIS A 38 -3.50 15.07 -7.91
C HIS A 38 -4.27 14.54 -9.11
N CYS A 39 -4.72 13.29 -9.00
CA CYS A 39 -5.39 12.62 -10.12
C CYS A 39 -6.83 12.30 -9.76
N THR A 40 -7.56 11.78 -10.75
CA THR A 40 -8.95 11.41 -10.56
C THR A 40 -9.06 10.14 -9.73
N LEU A 41 -10.26 9.88 -9.24
CA LEU A 41 -10.53 8.66 -8.50
C LEU A 41 -10.24 7.43 -9.37
N ALA A 42 -10.65 7.46 -10.63
CA ALA A 42 -10.43 6.34 -11.53
C ALA A 42 -8.94 6.08 -11.73
N ASP A 43 -8.17 7.15 -11.92
CA ASP A 43 -6.73 7.02 -12.09
C ASP A 43 -6.08 6.48 -10.84
N ALA A 44 -6.53 6.93 -9.68
CA ALA A 44 -5.97 6.47 -8.42
C ALA A 44 -6.23 4.98 -8.21
N ARG A 45 -7.43 4.53 -8.56
CA ARG A 45 -7.76 3.11 -8.46
C ARG A 45 -6.89 2.26 -9.38
N THR A 46 -6.70 2.73 -10.60
CA THR A 46 -5.88 2.02 -11.56
C THR A 46 -4.43 1.96 -11.06
N THR A 47 -3.94 3.07 -10.53
CA THR A 47 -2.58 3.13 -10.01
C THR A 47 -2.40 2.16 -8.85
N LEU A 48 -3.34 2.12 -7.93
CA LEU A 48 -3.25 1.20 -6.81
C LEU A 48 -3.24 -0.25 -7.29
N ARG A 49 -4.11 -0.56 -8.25
CA ARG A 49 -4.14 -1.91 -8.79
C ARG A 49 -2.82 -2.29 -9.43
N GLU A 50 -2.24 -1.36 -10.20
CA GLU A 50 -0.98 -1.65 -10.86
C GLU A 50 0.15 -1.87 -9.87
N LEU A 51 0.19 -1.07 -8.82
CA LEU A 51 1.21 -1.26 -7.79
C LEU A 51 1.07 -2.63 -7.15
N ARG A 52 -0.16 -3.08 -6.92
CA ARG A 52 -0.39 -4.39 -6.34
C ARG A 52 -0.01 -5.51 -7.28
N VAL A 53 -0.38 -5.39 -8.55
CA VAL A 53 -0.06 -6.41 -9.55
C VAL A 53 1.45 -6.54 -9.72
N ARG A 54 2.15 -5.42 -9.68
CA ARG A 54 3.60 -5.42 -9.81
C ARG A 54 4.30 -5.75 -8.51
N LYS A 55 3.55 -6.01 -7.46
CA LYS A 55 4.05 -6.39 -6.14
C LYS A 55 4.94 -5.31 -5.53
N ARG A 56 4.62 -4.07 -5.84
CA ARG A 56 5.29 -2.94 -5.21
C ARG A 56 4.66 -2.61 -3.87
N ILE A 57 3.40 -2.99 -3.71
CA ILE A 57 2.66 -2.77 -2.47
C ILE A 57 1.77 -3.97 -2.23
N GLU A 58 1.58 -4.35 -0.97
CA GLU A 58 0.69 -5.45 -0.61
C GLU A 58 -0.08 -5.08 0.64
N GLU A 59 -1.28 -5.62 0.76
CA GLU A 59 -1.97 -5.51 2.02
C GLU A 59 -1.58 -6.69 2.90
N THR A 60 -1.48 -6.43 4.20
CA THR A 60 -1.19 -7.47 5.16
C THR A 60 -2.09 -7.29 6.36
N THR A 61 -2.26 -8.38 7.10
CA THR A 61 -3.10 -8.37 8.28
C THR A 61 -2.21 -8.46 9.51
N THR A 62 -2.42 -7.52 10.43
CA THR A 62 -1.64 -7.50 11.66
C THR A 62 -2.59 -7.72 12.82
N PRO A 63 -2.50 -8.87 13.51
CA PRO A 63 -3.35 -9.08 14.68
C PRO A 63 -2.91 -8.16 15.80
N THR A 64 -3.90 -7.71 16.57
CA THR A 64 -3.59 -6.94 17.75
C THR A 64 -3.80 -7.82 18.97
N ASP A 65 -2.83 -7.80 19.84
CA ASP A 65 -2.86 -8.69 21.01
C ASP A 65 -4.05 -8.42 21.91
N LYS A 66 -4.48 -7.19 21.99
CA LYS A 66 -5.46 -6.81 22.97
C LYS A 66 -6.89 -6.94 22.50
N LEU A 67 -7.09 -6.80 21.18
CA LEU A 67 -8.44 -6.71 20.65
C LEU A 67 -8.87 -7.95 19.89
N ASP A 68 -7.98 -8.88 19.68
CA ASP A 68 -8.27 -10.09 18.90
C ASP A 68 -8.80 -9.79 17.53
N GLN A 69 -8.66 -8.56 17.06
CA GLN A 69 -9.15 -8.18 15.74
C GLN A 69 -7.98 -7.80 14.88
N PRO A 70 -7.89 -8.40 13.71
CA PRO A 70 -6.81 -8.02 12.80
C PRO A 70 -7.03 -6.63 12.26
N HIS A 71 -5.93 -5.96 12.02
CA HIS A 71 -5.91 -4.68 11.32
C HIS A 71 -5.22 -4.88 9.99
N PHE A 72 -5.60 -4.09 9.02
CA PHE A 72 -5.08 -4.18 7.67
C PHE A 72 -4.19 -2.99 7.40
N ARG A 73 -3.05 -3.24 6.77
CA ARG A 73 -2.12 -2.16 6.44
C ARG A 73 -1.40 -2.47 5.13
N TRP A 74 -0.89 -1.42 4.53
CA TRP A 74 -0.06 -1.56 3.33
C TRP A 74 1.39 -1.77 3.73
N VAL A 75 2.06 -2.67 3.02
CA VAL A 75 3.49 -2.91 3.21
C VAL A 75 4.14 -3.02 1.85
N GLN A 76 5.44 -2.75 1.81
CA GLN A 76 6.23 -2.97 0.62
C GLN A 76 6.86 -4.35 0.73
N PRO A 77 6.57 -5.26 -0.21
CA PRO A 77 7.18 -6.59 -0.14
C PRO A 77 8.69 -6.45 -0.29
N GLN A 78 9.43 -7.24 0.46
CA GLN A 78 10.86 -7.20 0.37
C GLN A 78 11.32 -8.30 -0.55
N HIS A 79 12.01 -7.92 -1.60
CA HIS A 79 12.60 -8.87 -2.50
C HIS A 79 14.04 -9.02 -2.08
N ASN A 80 14.28 -10.05 -1.39
CA ASN A 80 15.64 -10.21 -1.00
C ASN A 80 16.34 -10.94 -2.01
N GLU A 81 16.63 -10.44 -2.54
CA GLU A 81 17.18 -11.14 -3.31
C GLU A 81 18.42 -11.48 -3.17
N HIS A 82 17.99 -11.29 -2.24
CA HIS A 82 18.67 -11.54 -2.09
C HIS A 82 19.16 -12.05 -1.84
N GLU A 83 18.92 -11.92 -1.49
CA GLU A 83 19.03 -12.38 -1.30
C GLU A 83 19.51 -12.88 -1.61
N THR A 84 19.75 -12.91 -1.73
CA THR A 84 20.10 -13.38 -2.16
C THR A 84 20.86 -13.69 -2.26
N GLY A 85 21.04 -13.76 -2.12
CA GLY A 85 21.51 -14.15 -2.23
C GLY A 85 22.08 -14.28 -2.04
N SER A 86 21.89 -14.14 -1.82
CA SER A 86 22.16 -14.30 -1.78
C SER A 86 22.28 -14.45 -1.89
#